data_7237f192bfcdc3c5e4b91aae71618e3c
#
_entry.id   7237f192bfcdc3c5e4b91aae71618e3c
#
_cell.length_a   1.000
_cell.length_b   1.000
_cell.length_c   1.000
_cell.angle_alpha   90.00
_cell.angle_beta   90.00
_cell.angle_gamma   90.00
#
_symmetry.space_group_name_H-M   'P 1'
#
loop_
_entity.id
_entity.type
_entity.pdbx_description
1 polymer ?
#
loop_
_entity_poly.entity_id
_entity_poly.type
_entity_poly.pdbx_seq_one_letter_code
_entity_poly.pdbx_strand_id
1 'polypeptide(L)' 'MKTLTKEMQSAITPAVALEILKDGNKRFVSNLKINRNLLQQANETSDGQHPFAVILSCIDSRTSAELIFDQGLGDV' A
#
# COMPACT_ATOMS: atom_id res chain seq x y z
N MET A 1 5.34 7.66 -6.60
CA MET A 1 3.99 7.86 -6.02
C MET A 1 4.12 8.50 -4.65
N LYS A 2 3.15 9.32 -4.31
CA LYS A 2 3.11 9.97 -3.00
C LYS A 2 2.59 9.03 -1.93
N THR A 3 3.05 9.25 -0.70
CA THR A 3 2.47 8.63 0.48
C THR A 3 1.01 9.06 0.63
N LEU A 4 0.16 8.15 1.10
CA LEU A 4 -1.26 8.42 1.29
C LEU A 4 -1.46 9.47 2.39
N THR A 5 -2.24 10.50 2.10
CA THR A 5 -2.58 11.55 3.05
C THR A 5 -3.93 11.25 3.71
N LYS A 6 -4.25 11.98 4.79
CA LYS A 6 -5.55 11.84 5.47
C LYS A 6 -6.71 12.15 4.52
N GLU A 7 -6.57 13.18 3.68
CA GLU A 7 -7.59 13.56 2.71
C GLU A 7 -7.80 12.46 1.66
N MET A 8 -6.71 11.89 1.17
CA MET A 8 -6.76 10.79 0.21
C MET A 8 -7.41 9.55 0.84
N GLN A 9 -7.05 9.23 2.09
CA GLN A 9 -7.65 8.12 2.84
C GLN A 9 -9.16 8.30 2.95
N SER A 10 -9.61 9.50 3.30
CA SER A 10 -11.04 9.80 3.49
C SER A 10 -11.86 9.66 2.21
N ALA A 11 -11.23 9.79 1.05
CA ALA A 11 -11.88 9.68 -0.25
C ALA A 11 -12.01 8.23 -0.74
N ILE A 12 -11.33 7.28 -0.08
CA ILE A 12 -11.33 5.87 -0.49
C ILE A 12 -12.48 5.15 0.18
N THR A 13 -13.41 4.62 -0.62
CA THR A 13 -14.50 3.75 -0.13
C THR A 13 -14.01 2.31 0.00
N PRO A 14 -14.72 1.43 0.75
CA PRO A 14 -14.35 0.02 0.81
C PRO A 14 -14.29 -0.66 -0.56
N ALA A 15 -15.19 -0.33 -1.47
CA ALA A 15 -15.18 -0.89 -2.82
C ALA A 15 -13.94 -0.46 -3.60
N VAL A 16 -13.58 0.81 -3.52
CA VAL A 16 -12.36 1.35 -4.16
C VAL A 16 -11.11 0.74 -3.53
N ALA A 17 -11.09 0.60 -2.21
CA ALA A 17 -9.98 -0.04 -1.51
C ALA A 17 -9.73 -1.47 -2.03
N LEU A 18 -10.79 -2.25 -2.20
CA LEU A 18 -10.67 -3.61 -2.72
C LEU A 18 -10.12 -3.62 -4.15
N GLU A 19 -10.57 -2.71 -5.00
CA GLU A 19 -10.06 -2.59 -6.37
C GLU A 19 -8.57 -2.21 -6.40
N ILE A 20 -8.16 -1.31 -5.53
CA ILE A 20 -6.74 -0.93 -5.42
C ILE A 20 -5.89 -2.15 -5.08
N LEU A 21 -6.33 -2.96 -4.12
CA LEU A 21 -5.62 -4.16 -3.71
C LEU A 21 -5.59 -5.22 -4.83
N LYS A 22 -6.71 -5.41 -5.53
CA LYS A 22 -6.78 -6.35 -6.65
C LYS A 22 -5.85 -5.94 -7.79
N ASP A 23 -5.85 -4.66 -8.14
CA ASP A 23 -4.97 -4.14 -9.19
C ASP A 23 -3.50 -4.29 -8.82
N GLY A 24 -3.17 -4.00 -7.56
CA GLY A 24 -1.81 -4.19 -7.06
C GLY A 24 -1.38 -5.65 -7.07
N ASN A 25 -2.28 -6.56 -6.71
CA ASN A 25 -1.97 -7.98 -6.77
C ASN A 25 -1.75 -8.48 -8.20
N LYS A 26 -2.50 -7.95 -9.17
CA LYS A 26 -2.26 -8.26 -10.58
C LYS A 26 -0.85 -7.83 -11.01
N ARG A 27 -0.40 -6.64 -10.58
CA ARG A 27 0.96 -6.19 -10.86
C ARG A 27 2.00 -7.11 -10.24
N PHE A 28 1.78 -7.53 -8.99
CA PHE A 28 2.68 -8.46 -8.30
C PHE A 28 2.80 -9.79 -9.04
N VAL A 29 1.66 -10.38 -9.41
CA VAL A 29 1.62 -11.67 -10.13
C VAL A 29 2.31 -11.56 -11.49
N SER A 30 2.17 -10.41 -12.16
CA SER A 30 2.78 -10.16 -13.47
C SER A 30 4.21 -9.60 -13.38
N ASN A 31 4.74 -9.43 -12.16
CA ASN A 31 6.05 -8.83 -11.91
C ASN A 31 6.19 -7.41 -12.47
N LEU A 32 5.11 -6.61 -12.40
CA LEU A 32 5.02 -5.26 -12.95
C LEU A 32 4.81 -4.21 -11.85
N LYS A 33 5.49 -4.35 -10.72
CA LYS A 33 5.32 -3.44 -9.59
C LYS A 33 5.65 -2.00 -9.96
N ILE A 34 4.95 -1.06 -9.31
CA ILE A 34 5.19 0.37 -9.47
C ILE A 34 6.54 0.73 -8.85
N ASN A 35 7.29 1.58 -9.55
CA ASN A 35 8.55 2.10 -9.03
C ASN A 35 8.26 3.14 -7.93
N ARG A 36 8.82 2.95 -6.74
CA ARG A 36 8.63 3.84 -5.61
C ARG A 36 9.95 4.21 -4.97
N ASN A 37 10.00 5.40 -4.38
CA ASN A 37 11.10 5.80 -3.51
C ASN A 37 10.72 5.44 -2.07
N LEU A 38 11.13 4.25 -1.62
CA LEU A 38 10.76 3.75 -0.30
C LEU A 38 11.38 4.58 0.83
N LEU A 39 12.59 5.11 0.65
CA LEU A 39 13.21 5.96 1.66
C LEU A 39 12.40 7.25 1.84
N GLN A 40 11.98 7.87 0.75
CA GLN A 40 11.14 9.05 0.81
C GLN A 40 9.82 8.74 1.53
N GLN A 41 9.18 7.61 1.22
CA GLN A 41 7.95 7.20 1.86
C GLN A 41 8.14 6.94 3.36
N ALA A 42 9.25 6.32 3.75
CA ALA A 42 9.58 6.12 5.16
C ALA A 42 9.70 7.46 5.88
N ASN A 43 10.34 8.44 5.27
CA ASN A 43 10.46 9.79 5.85
C ASN A 43 9.10 10.49 5.93
N GLU A 44 8.29 10.39 4.89
CA GLU A 44 6.96 11.02 4.86
C GLU A 44 6.00 10.42 5.88
N THR A 45 6.16 9.14 6.24
CA THR A 45 5.31 8.48 7.22
C THR A 45 5.87 8.50 8.64
N SER A 46 6.98 9.20 8.86
CA SER A 46 7.61 9.26 10.19
C SER A 46 6.71 9.91 11.24
N ASP A 47 5.87 10.87 10.86
CA ASP A 47 4.97 11.58 11.76
C ASP A 47 3.56 10.99 11.80
N GLY A 48 3.24 10.06 10.93
CA GLY A 48 1.93 9.44 10.90
C GLY A 48 1.67 8.69 9.60
N GLN A 49 0.69 7.80 9.66
CA GLN A 49 0.27 6.99 8.53
C GLN A 49 -1.24 7.09 8.37
N HIS A 50 -1.72 7.01 7.13
CA HIS A 50 -3.15 7.06 6.82
C HIS A 50 -3.50 5.90 5.89
N PRO A 51 -3.43 4.65 6.40
CA PRO A 51 -3.71 3.48 5.55
C PRO A 51 -5.18 3.43 5.14
N PHE A 52 -5.43 2.87 3.96
CA PHE A 52 -6.79 2.69 3.46
C PHE A 52 -7.35 1.30 3.75
N ALA A 53 -6.55 0.38 4.26
CA ALA A 53 -6.97 -1.01 4.51
C ALA A 53 -6.16 -1.61 5.65
N VAL A 54 -6.72 -2.66 6.26
CA VAL A 54 -6.04 -3.48 7.25
C VAL A 54 -5.98 -4.90 6.73
N ILE A 55 -4.82 -5.53 6.81
CA ILE A 55 -4.62 -6.89 6.32
C ILE A 55 -4.13 -7.75 7.47
N LEU A 56 -4.92 -8.78 7.79
CA LEU A 56 -4.55 -9.78 8.78
C LEU A 56 -3.77 -10.89 8.10
N SER A 57 -2.55 -11.10 8.52
CA SER A 57 -1.69 -12.15 7.94
C SER A 57 -0.71 -12.69 8.97
N CYS A 58 -0.12 -13.84 8.65
CA CYS A 58 1.00 -14.37 9.45
C CYS A 58 2.27 -13.58 9.15
N ILE A 59 3.16 -13.52 10.13
CA ILE A 59 4.48 -12.93 9.92
C ILE A 59 5.27 -13.88 9.02
N ASP A 60 5.73 -13.35 7.87
CA ASP A 60 6.52 -14.11 6.91
C ASP A 60 7.63 -13.21 6.37
N SER A 61 8.87 -13.63 6.55
CA SER A 61 10.03 -12.84 6.11
C SER A 61 10.19 -12.79 4.58
N ARG A 62 9.46 -13.63 3.85
CA ARG A 62 9.55 -13.69 2.38
C ARG A 62 8.56 -12.76 1.69
N THR A 63 7.44 -12.47 2.34
CA THR A 63 6.39 -11.64 1.74
C THR A 63 5.81 -10.67 2.76
N SER A 64 5.30 -9.56 2.27
CA SER A 64 4.57 -8.58 3.07
C SER A 64 3.31 -8.15 2.32
N ALA A 65 2.36 -7.56 3.03
CA ALA A 65 1.14 -7.05 2.40
C ALA A 65 1.46 -6.00 1.34
N GLU A 66 2.40 -5.11 1.62
CA GLU A 66 2.81 -4.07 0.67
C GLU A 66 3.36 -4.68 -0.61
N LEU A 67 4.13 -5.75 -0.52
CA LEU A 67 4.71 -6.40 -1.68
C LEU A 67 3.65 -7.12 -2.51
N ILE A 68 2.81 -7.95 -1.86
CA ILE A 68 1.80 -8.78 -2.54
C ILE A 68 0.76 -7.94 -3.27
N PHE A 69 0.41 -6.79 -2.70
CA PHE A 69 -0.60 -5.89 -3.26
C PHE A 69 0.02 -4.66 -3.93
N ASP A 70 1.34 -4.64 -4.08
CA ASP A 70 2.09 -3.54 -4.69
C ASP A 70 1.65 -2.19 -4.16
N GLN A 71 1.71 -2.03 -2.85
CA GLN A 71 1.35 -0.79 -2.17
C GLN A 71 2.58 -0.12 -1.58
N GLY A 72 2.48 1.19 -1.38
CA GLY A 72 3.55 1.97 -0.76
C GLY A 72 3.52 1.87 0.75
N LEU A 73 4.57 2.40 1.39
CA LEU A 73 4.64 2.44 2.85
C LEU A 73 3.55 3.36 3.38
N GLY A 74 2.82 2.90 4.38
CA GLY A 74 1.72 3.63 5.00
C GLY A 74 0.38 3.50 4.30
N ASP A 75 0.27 2.76 3.18
CA ASP A 75 -0.99 2.56 2.45
C ASP A 75 -1.87 1.49 3.10
N VAL A 76 -1.26 0.49 3.68
CA VAL A 76 -1.98 -0.61 4.36
C VAL A 76 -1.34 -0.95 5.69
#